data_98262610aa68fbcfe05ba22d7c660939
#
_entry.id   98262610aa68fbcfe05ba22d7c660939
#
_cell.length_a   1.000
_cell.length_b   1.000
_cell.length_c   1.000
_cell.angle_alpha   90.00
_cell.angle_beta   90.00
_cell.angle_gamma   90.00
#
_symmetry.space_group_name_H-M   'P 1'
#
loop_
_entity.id
_entity.type
_entity.pdbx_description
1 polymer ?
#
loop_
_entity_poly.entity_id
_entity_poly.type
_entity_poly.pdbx_seq_one_letter_code
_entity_poly.pdbx_strand_id
1 'polypeptide(L)'
;MEQSKLWPKGTLCITIAANIAETTILGFDSCFPDSIIGFVADPEKTTTSYVEYLLTSFKSELQAQSTGSAQSNINLATFKRLPFPFPPLAEQQRIVAILDKFDTLTTSLTEGLPREIELRQQQYEYYRDLLLSFPKPEVVAHD
;
A
#
# COMPACT_ATOMS: atom_id res chain seq x y z
N MET A 1 -33.64 -11.71 13.46
CA MET A 1 -32.76 -11.39 12.33
C MET A 1 -32.07 -10.09 12.70
N GLU A 2 -30.80 -10.15 13.11
CA GLU A 2 -29.99 -8.93 13.27
C GLU A 2 -29.82 -8.31 11.89
N GLN A 3 -30.22 -7.06 11.76
CA GLN A 3 -30.02 -6.32 10.52
C GLN A 3 -28.55 -5.99 10.44
N SER A 4 -27.85 -6.57 9.46
CA SER A 4 -26.46 -6.21 9.18
C SER A 4 -26.37 -4.72 8.89
N LYS A 5 -25.49 -4.02 9.59
CA LYS A 5 -25.30 -2.58 9.42
C LYS A 5 -24.69 -2.31 8.04
N LEU A 6 -25.38 -1.49 7.24
CA LEU A 6 -24.85 -1.00 5.97
C LEU A 6 -23.85 0.14 6.23
N TRP A 7 -22.65 0.02 5.66
CA TRP A 7 -21.59 1.01 5.74
C TRP A 7 -21.42 1.72 4.41
N PRO A 8 -21.28 3.05 4.40
CA PRO A 8 -21.16 3.83 3.17
C PRO A 8 -19.80 3.62 2.48
N LYS A 9 -19.78 3.89 1.18
CA LYS A 9 -18.54 4.07 0.41
C LYS A 9 -17.61 5.06 1.13
N GLY A 10 -16.29 4.78 1.10
CA GLY A 10 -15.28 5.59 1.79
C GLY A 10 -15.06 5.22 3.26
N THR A 11 -15.83 4.25 3.80
CA THR A 11 -15.56 3.69 5.12
C THR A 11 -14.22 2.98 5.12
N LEU A 12 -13.35 3.29 6.09
CA LEU A 12 -12.13 2.54 6.34
C LEU A 12 -12.47 1.29 7.14
N CYS A 13 -12.17 0.13 6.57
CA CYS A 13 -12.32 -1.17 7.20
C CYS A 13 -11.00 -1.61 7.82
N ILE A 14 -11.05 -2.07 9.06
CA ILE A 14 -9.89 -2.49 9.84
C ILE A 14 -10.14 -3.90 10.37
N THR A 15 -9.29 -4.84 10.03
CA THR A 15 -9.41 -6.22 10.53
C THR A 15 -8.92 -6.33 11.97
N ILE A 16 -9.70 -7.02 12.82
CA ILE A 16 -9.38 -7.24 14.25
C ILE A 16 -9.17 -8.72 14.58
N ALA A 17 -9.33 -9.61 13.60
CA ALA A 17 -9.14 -11.05 13.72
C ALA A 17 -8.27 -11.56 12.59
N ALA A 18 -7.53 -12.64 12.80
CA ALA A 18 -6.61 -13.27 11.85
C ALA A 18 -5.48 -12.32 11.41
N ASN A 19 -5.64 -11.60 10.32
CA ASN A 19 -4.68 -10.59 9.84
C ASN A 19 -4.99 -9.24 10.50
N ILE A 20 -4.58 -9.05 11.74
CA ILE A 20 -4.89 -7.87 12.54
C ILE A 20 -4.25 -6.61 11.94
N ALA A 21 -5.00 -5.51 11.96
CA ALA A 21 -4.61 -4.19 11.47
C ALA A 21 -4.34 -4.11 9.97
N GLU A 22 -4.91 -5.02 9.17
CA GLU A 22 -5.04 -4.76 7.74
C GLU A 22 -6.16 -3.75 7.51
N THR A 23 -5.93 -2.83 6.58
CA THR A 23 -6.85 -1.76 6.25
C THR A 23 -7.26 -1.80 4.79
N THR A 24 -8.49 -1.39 4.51
CA THR A 24 -8.99 -1.15 3.15
C THR A 24 -10.10 -0.12 3.18
N ILE A 25 -10.26 0.63 2.09
CA ILE A 25 -11.34 1.62 1.95
C ILE A 25 -12.44 1.04 1.06
N LEU A 26 -13.69 1.11 1.52
CA LEU A 26 -14.84 0.61 0.75
C LEU A 26 -15.03 1.43 -0.54
N GLY A 27 -15.04 0.74 -1.67
CA GLY A 27 -15.34 1.31 -2.98
C GLY A 27 -16.84 1.52 -3.24
N PHE A 28 -17.71 0.90 -2.45
CA PHE A 28 -19.18 0.94 -2.54
C PHE A 28 -19.80 0.66 -1.16
N ASP A 29 -21.09 0.93 -1.00
CA ASP A 29 -21.83 0.64 0.24
C ASP A 29 -21.87 -0.86 0.47
N SER A 30 -21.48 -1.32 1.66
CA SER A 30 -21.35 -2.74 1.94
C SER A 30 -21.61 -3.08 3.42
N CYS A 31 -21.93 -4.34 3.66
CA CYS A 31 -21.98 -4.93 5.01
C CYS A 31 -20.78 -5.84 5.20
N PHE A 32 -20.25 -5.91 6.42
CA PHE A 32 -19.15 -6.80 6.78
C PHE A 32 -19.35 -7.37 8.19
N PRO A 33 -18.68 -8.50 8.53
CA PRO A 33 -18.84 -9.17 9.81
C PRO A 33 -18.18 -8.40 10.97
N ASP A 34 -18.50 -8.79 12.21
CA ASP A 34 -17.97 -8.19 13.44
C ASP A 34 -16.44 -8.34 13.63
N SER A 35 -15.79 -9.14 12.79
CA SER A 35 -14.32 -9.25 12.73
C SER A 35 -13.65 -8.03 12.05
N ILE A 36 -14.44 -7.07 11.58
CA ILE A 36 -14.00 -5.85 10.93
C ILE A 36 -14.58 -4.64 11.65
N ILE A 37 -13.74 -3.69 11.99
CA ILE A 37 -14.16 -2.37 12.47
C ILE A 37 -14.33 -1.46 11.25
N GLY A 38 -15.51 -0.82 11.14
CA GLY A 38 -15.75 0.27 10.20
C GLY A 38 -15.47 1.62 10.85
N PHE A 39 -14.66 2.44 10.19
CA PHE A 39 -14.39 3.81 10.60
C PHE A 39 -14.87 4.77 9.50
N VAL A 40 -15.75 5.69 9.88
CA VAL A 40 -16.18 6.81 9.02
C VAL A 40 -15.55 8.08 9.58
N ALA A 41 -14.71 8.72 8.78
CA ALA A 41 -14.02 9.95 9.18
C ALA A 41 -15.01 11.09 9.41
N ASP A 42 -14.82 11.84 10.49
CA ASP A 42 -15.44 13.15 10.68
C ASP A 42 -14.56 14.19 9.94
N PRO A 43 -15.05 14.79 8.84
CA PRO A 43 -14.21 15.65 7.99
C PRO A 43 -13.72 16.92 8.70
N GLU A 44 -14.33 17.31 9.83
CA GLU A 44 -13.87 18.43 10.65
C GLU A 44 -12.67 18.07 11.54
N LYS A 45 -12.42 16.75 11.77
CA LYS A 45 -11.39 16.26 12.70
C LYS A 45 -10.28 15.50 12.04
N THR A 46 -10.60 14.72 10.99
CA THR A 46 -9.61 13.84 10.35
C THR A 46 -10.03 13.44 8.93
N THR A 47 -9.11 12.82 8.20
CA THR A 47 -9.37 12.22 6.90
C THR A 47 -9.18 10.70 6.95
N THR A 48 -9.88 9.96 6.10
CA THR A 48 -9.72 8.50 5.98
C THR A 48 -8.29 8.11 5.67
N SER A 49 -7.63 8.80 4.73
CA SER A 49 -6.23 8.54 4.35
C SER A 49 -5.25 8.76 5.50
N TYR A 50 -5.45 9.81 6.32
CA TYR A 50 -4.61 10.02 7.48
C TYR A 50 -4.70 8.86 8.48
N VAL A 51 -5.93 8.40 8.77
CA VAL A 51 -6.15 7.27 9.69
C VAL A 51 -5.60 5.98 9.12
N GLU A 52 -5.67 5.76 7.80
CA GLU A 52 -5.08 4.59 7.13
C GLU A 52 -3.56 4.55 7.29
N TYR A 53 -2.85 5.64 6.99
CA TYR A 53 -1.40 5.74 7.20
C TYR A 53 -1.01 5.59 8.68
N LEU A 54 -1.78 6.22 9.58
CA LEU A 54 -1.58 6.11 11.01
C LEU A 54 -1.67 4.65 11.47
N LEU A 55 -2.71 3.93 11.09
CA LEU A 55 -2.89 2.51 11.44
C LEU A 55 -1.81 1.62 10.85
N THR A 56 -1.37 1.90 9.64
CA THR A 56 -0.25 1.19 9.01
C THR A 56 1.03 1.36 9.83
N SER A 57 1.30 2.56 10.35
CA SER A 57 2.47 2.82 11.20
C SER A 57 2.41 2.10 12.57
N PHE A 58 1.20 1.91 13.11
CA PHE A 58 0.97 1.20 14.38
C PHE A 58 0.73 -0.31 14.22
N LYS A 59 0.77 -0.83 13.01
CA LYS A 59 0.42 -2.24 12.71
C LYS A 59 1.20 -3.24 13.57
N SER A 60 2.51 -3.06 13.68
CA SER A 60 3.38 -3.96 14.48
C SER A 60 3.02 -3.93 15.97
N GLU A 61 2.70 -2.76 16.51
CA GLU A 61 2.30 -2.60 17.90
C GLU A 61 0.92 -3.23 18.17
N LEU A 62 -0.03 -3.03 17.27
CA LEU A 62 -1.34 -3.65 17.31
C LEU A 62 -1.25 -5.18 17.26
N GLN A 63 -0.39 -5.72 16.42
CA GLN A 63 -0.15 -7.16 16.30
C GLN A 63 0.52 -7.72 17.56
N ALA A 64 1.48 -7.01 18.16
CA ALA A 64 2.14 -7.43 19.39
C ALA A 64 1.17 -7.52 20.58
N GLN A 65 0.20 -6.60 20.68
CA GLN A 65 -0.82 -6.62 21.72
C GLN A 65 -1.82 -7.79 21.57
N SER A 66 -1.96 -8.34 20.37
CA SER A 66 -2.84 -9.47 20.11
C SER A 66 -2.24 -10.82 20.50
N THR A 67 -0.92 -10.96 20.44
CA THR A 67 -0.20 -12.22 20.71
C THR A 67 -0.19 -12.61 22.19
N GLY A 68 -0.58 -11.73 23.08
CA GLY A 68 -0.71 -12.01 24.55
C GLY A 68 -2.06 -12.62 24.96
N SER A 69 -3.04 -12.72 24.08
CA SER A 69 -4.35 -13.32 24.35
C SER A 69 -4.47 -14.72 23.72
N ALA A 70 -5.19 -15.64 24.37
CA ALA A 70 -5.41 -17.00 23.88
C ALA A 70 -6.16 -17.07 22.51
N GLN A 71 -6.65 -15.94 22.04
CA GLN A 71 -7.17 -15.72 20.68
C GLN A 71 -6.51 -14.45 20.14
N SER A 72 -5.86 -14.55 18.99
CA SER A 72 -5.20 -13.44 18.28
C SER A 72 -6.21 -12.41 17.77
N ASN A 73 -6.95 -11.77 18.67
CA ASN A 73 -7.98 -10.79 18.35
C ASN A 73 -7.76 -9.53 19.18
N ILE A 74 -7.86 -8.36 18.57
CA ILE A 74 -7.96 -7.09 19.27
C ILE A 74 -9.44 -6.75 19.41
N ASN A 75 -9.93 -6.54 20.63
CA ASN A 75 -11.29 -6.06 20.80
C ASN A 75 -11.37 -4.53 20.60
N LEU A 76 -12.55 -4.06 20.23
CA LEU A 76 -12.80 -2.64 19.98
C LEU A 76 -12.44 -1.74 21.19
N ALA A 77 -12.58 -2.24 22.42
CA ALA A 77 -12.25 -1.49 23.63
C ALA A 77 -10.73 -1.27 23.77
N THR A 78 -9.93 -2.29 23.45
CA THR A 78 -8.46 -2.19 23.41
C THR A 78 -8.04 -1.21 22.32
N PHE A 79 -8.60 -1.34 21.12
CA PHE A 79 -8.33 -0.44 19.99
C PHE A 79 -8.61 1.03 20.36
N LYS A 80 -9.73 1.33 21.01
CA LYS A 80 -10.10 2.69 21.44
C LYS A 80 -9.20 3.29 22.53
N ARG A 81 -8.40 2.49 23.23
CA ARG A 81 -7.48 2.95 24.28
C ARG A 81 -6.10 3.33 23.76
N LEU A 82 -5.81 3.03 22.50
CA LEU A 82 -4.51 3.34 21.93
C LEU A 82 -4.33 4.86 21.80
N PRO A 83 -3.16 5.38 22.16
CA PRO A 83 -2.89 6.81 22.14
C PRO A 83 -2.52 7.26 20.71
N PHE A 84 -3.48 7.21 19.79
CA PHE A 84 -3.26 7.67 18.43
C PHE A 84 -3.09 9.20 18.40
N PRO A 85 -2.03 9.72 17.74
CA PRO A 85 -1.83 11.14 17.57
C PRO A 85 -2.80 11.71 16.53
N PHE A 86 -3.53 12.77 16.92
CA PHE A 86 -4.40 13.52 16.00
C PHE A 86 -4.00 15.00 16.02
N PRO A 87 -2.99 15.41 15.23
CA PRO A 87 -2.62 16.80 15.08
C PRO A 87 -3.73 17.60 14.39
N PRO A 88 -3.64 18.94 14.32
CA PRO A 88 -4.59 19.74 13.56
C PRO A 88 -4.77 19.27 12.12
N LEU A 89 -5.97 19.44 11.55
CA LEU A 89 -6.34 18.91 10.23
C LEU A 89 -5.36 19.33 9.11
N ALA A 90 -4.87 20.58 9.14
CA ALA A 90 -3.90 21.07 8.19
C ALA A 90 -2.58 20.26 8.21
N GLU A 91 -2.13 19.84 9.39
CA GLU A 91 -0.93 19.01 9.52
C GLU A 91 -1.18 17.57 9.09
N GLN A 92 -2.36 17.01 9.36
CA GLN A 92 -2.75 15.70 8.84
C GLN A 92 -2.73 15.70 7.30
N GLN A 93 -3.30 16.72 6.67
CA GLN A 93 -3.31 16.88 5.21
C GLN A 93 -1.89 17.01 4.63
N ARG A 94 -1.01 17.75 5.32
CA ARG A 94 0.39 17.88 4.93
C ARG A 94 1.12 16.54 4.96
N ILE A 95 0.91 15.75 6.02
CA ILE A 95 1.49 14.41 6.17
C ILE A 95 1.00 13.48 5.04
N VAL A 96 -0.30 13.43 4.81
CA VAL A 96 -0.91 12.62 3.73
C VAL A 96 -0.31 13.00 2.38
N ALA A 97 -0.23 14.28 2.04
CA ALA A 97 0.33 14.73 0.77
C ALA A 97 1.80 14.34 0.55
N ILE A 98 2.58 14.21 1.62
CA ILE A 98 3.96 13.72 1.55
C ILE A 98 3.98 12.20 1.32
N LEU A 99 3.19 11.44 2.09
CA LEU A 99 3.14 9.99 2.00
C LEU A 99 2.60 9.52 0.65
N ASP A 100 1.58 10.17 0.10
CA ASP A 100 1.04 9.89 -1.24
C ASP A 100 2.11 10.07 -2.34
N LYS A 101 3.00 11.06 -2.20
CA LYS A 101 4.12 11.25 -3.13
C LYS A 101 5.13 10.10 -3.04
N PHE A 102 5.44 9.63 -1.83
CA PHE A 102 6.33 8.48 -1.65
C PHE A 102 5.72 7.21 -2.20
N ASP A 103 4.44 6.98 -1.97
CA ASP A 103 3.72 5.82 -2.48
C ASP A 103 3.71 5.81 -4.02
N THR A 104 3.42 6.94 -4.64
CA THR A 104 3.50 7.11 -6.09
C THR A 104 4.91 6.83 -6.63
N LEU A 105 5.96 7.33 -5.95
CA LEU A 105 7.35 7.12 -6.37
C LEU A 105 7.76 5.64 -6.24
N THR A 106 7.38 4.97 -5.15
CA THR A 106 7.68 3.54 -4.93
C THR A 106 6.95 2.65 -5.93
N THR A 107 5.70 2.94 -6.26
CA THR A 107 4.93 2.20 -7.26
C THR A 107 5.52 2.39 -8.66
N SER A 108 5.92 3.61 -9.03
CA SER A 108 6.58 3.88 -10.32
C SER A 108 7.94 3.19 -10.44
N LEU A 109 8.71 3.10 -9.36
CA LEU A 109 10.00 2.39 -9.36
C LEU A 109 9.82 0.89 -9.55
N THR A 110 8.77 0.30 -9.00
CA THR A 110 8.47 -1.13 -9.16
C THR A 110 7.95 -1.49 -10.55
N GLU A 111 7.23 -0.59 -11.22
CA GLU A 111 6.71 -0.82 -12.57
C GLU A 111 7.66 -0.31 -13.66
N GLY A 112 8.33 0.83 -13.45
CA GLY A 112 9.22 1.49 -14.42
C GLY A 112 10.59 0.85 -14.56
N LEU A 113 11.21 0.42 -13.47
CA LEU A 113 12.56 -0.20 -13.48
C LEU A 113 12.67 -1.48 -14.33
N PRO A 114 11.76 -2.45 -14.25
CA PRO A 114 11.84 -3.64 -15.12
C PRO A 114 11.82 -3.28 -16.59
N ARG A 115 10.99 -2.34 -17.01
CA ARG A 115 10.91 -1.86 -18.39
C ARG A 115 12.18 -1.12 -18.80
N GLU A 116 12.79 -0.32 -17.94
CA GLU A 116 14.05 0.36 -18.25
C GLU A 116 15.21 -0.65 -18.38
N ILE A 117 15.26 -1.66 -17.53
CA ILE A 117 16.26 -2.75 -17.63
C ILE A 117 16.12 -3.45 -18.97
N GLU A 118 14.91 -3.79 -19.40
CA GLU A 118 14.65 -4.42 -20.71
C GLU A 118 15.11 -3.54 -21.88
N LEU A 119 14.79 -2.24 -21.85
CA LEU A 119 15.23 -1.29 -22.88
C LEU A 119 16.76 -1.14 -22.92
N ARG A 120 17.42 -1.12 -21.77
CA ARG A 120 18.89 -1.09 -21.66
C ARG A 120 19.53 -2.36 -22.18
N GLN A 121 18.91 -3.51 -21.93
CA GLN A 121 19.36 -4.79 -22.47
C GLN A 121 19.29 -4.81 -23.99
N GLN A 122 18.18 -4.36 -24.58
CA GLN A 122 18.03 -4.26 -26.04
C GLN A 122 19.05 -3.30 -26.65
N GLN A 123 19.29 -2.15 -25.99
CA GLN A 123 20.29 -1.19 -26.42
C GLN A 123 21.70 -1.78 -26.39
N TYR A 124 22.05 -2.51 -25.32
CA TYR A 124 23.32 -3.21 -25.20
C TYR A 124 23.51 -4.23 -26.31
N GLU A 125 22.51 -5.07 -26.60
CA GLU A 125 22.57 -6.08 -27.65
C GLU A 125 22.76 -5.45 -29.02
N TYR A 126 22.04 -4.38 -29.32
CA TYR A 126 22.19 -3.62 -30.55
C TYR A 126 23.63 -3.10 -30.75
N TYR A 127 24.18 -2.42 -29.76
CA TYR A 127 25.53 -1.87 -29.87
C TYR A 127 26.61 -2.96 -29.85
N ARG A 128 26.43 -4.02 -29.08
CA ARG A 128 27.32 -5.18 -29.14
C ARG A 128 27.42 -5.75 -30.51
N ASP A 129 26.30 -6.00 -31.17
CA ASP A 129 26.23 -6.61 -32.50
C ASP A 129 26.78 -5.66 -33.57
N LEU A 130 26.50 -4.36 -33.45
CA LEU A 130 27.06 -3.33 -34.30
C LEU A 130 28.58 -3.24 -34.19
N LEU A 131 29.13 -3.22 -32.99
CA LEU A 131 30.59 -3.08 -32.74
C LEU A 131 31.36 -4.36 -33.10
N LEU A 132 30.74 -5.52 -32.98
CA LEU A 132 31.34 -6.81 -33.33
C LEU A 132 31.08 -7.26 -34.78
N SER A 133 30.34 -6.49 -35.57
CA SER A 133 30.13 -6.74 -36.98
C SER A 133 31.35 -6.28 -37.80
N PHE A 134 32.36 -7.10 -37.83
CA PHE A 134 33.52 -6.86 -38.71
C PHE A 134 33.19 -7.20 -40.15
N PRO A 135 33.73 -6.45 -41.15
CA PRO A 135 33.60 -6.84 -42.57
C PRO A 135 34.25 -8.20 -42.77
N LYS A 136 33.54 -9.13 -43.38
CA LYS A 136 34.09 -10.43 -43.76
C LYS A 136 35.23 -10.20 -44.70
N PRO A 137 36.44 -10.82 -44.49
CA PRO A 137 37.53 -10.74 -45.46
C PRO A 137 37.04 -11.31 -46.80
N GLU A 138 37.24 -10.57 -47.87
CA GLU A 138 37.00 -11.08 -49.21
C GLU A 138 37.92 -12.30 -49.43
N VAL A 139 37.29 -13.43 -49.69
CA VAL A 139 38.04 -14.64 -50.10
C VAL A 139 38.45 -14.40 -51.56
N VAL A 140 39.68 -13.95 -51.73
CA VAL A 140 40.25 -13.88 -53.10
C VAL A 140 40.48 -15.33 -53.55
N ALA A 141 39.61 -15.80 -54.44
CA ALA A 141 39.84 -17.07 -55.12
C ALA A 141 41.08 -16.90 -56.01
N HIS A 142 42.15 -17.56 -55.65
CA HIS A 142 43.32 -17.76 -56.51
C HIS A 142 42.97 -18.92 -57.46
N ASP A 143 42.81 -18.59 -58.75
CA ASP A 143 42.81 -19.57 -59.85
C ASP A 143 44.20 -20.21 -60.04
#